data_ce873a64abac560def928689fbdf0ff1
#
_entry.id   ce873a64abac560def928689fbdf0ff1
#
_cell.length_a   1.000
_cell.length_b   1.000
_cell.length_c   1.000
_cell.angle_alpha   90.00
_cell.angle_beta   90.00
_cell.angle_gamma   90.00
#
_symmetry.space_group_name_H-M   'P 1'
#
loop_
_entity.id
_entity.type
_entity.pdbx_description
1 polymer ?
#
loop_
_entity_poly.entity_id
_entity_poly.type
_entity_poly.pdbx_seq_one_letter_code
_entity_poly.pdbx_strand_id
1 'polypeptide(L)'
;MNEVVTINTESYASMAKAMGLPVSGGERKINVLNRLKMQNKPILGEENVLVKAGSIMLEKVGDVNVHYFSTKAKFRPFLQRFMYKRYFQDINKYSNTIMADNLNIDLKDDFGTFNCGKPTGFIKDFQALPESVKSVIKDVKRHRVVFGTLELEKPVKLIDGKEVQEDLPAFPVIWEIKANSIYKDVGDIFSKFSRMERLPLQHEIVLDGSEVYFTSATGEKYYKPTLKVDYTNKLEISEEDHKTFGDFLDWVKAHNDNILRKWDDSVAQKQDEVSEDEIKTVEQFIDVELEDDSKS
;
A
#
# COMPACT_ATOMS: atom_id res chain seq x y z
N MET A 1 27.62 8.80 -39.93
CA MET A 1 27.14 8.29 -38.63
C MET A 1 25.85 9.00 -38.34
N ASN A 2 24.71 8.32 -38.46
CA ASN A 2 23.41 8.90 -38.14
C ASN A 2 23.18 8.71 -36.66
N GLU A 3 23.16 9.80 -35.91
CA GLU A 3 22.70 9.78 -34.52
C GLU A 3 21.23 9.39 -34.49
N VAL A 4 20.93 8.26 -33.88
CA VAL A 4 19.55 7.86 -33.56
C VAL A 4 19.11 8.69 -32.36
N VAL A 5 18.35 9.75 -32.63
CA VAL A 5 17.70 10.53 -31.57
C VAL A 5 16.60 9.66 -30.93
N THR A 6 16.87 9.15 -29.77
CA THR A 6 15.87 8.43 -28.96
C THR A 6 14.87 9.46 -28.40
N ILE A 7 13.70 9.55 -29.03
CA ILE A 7 12.61 10.41 -28.53
C ILE A 7 12.03 9.75 -27.27
N ASN A 8 12.14 10.45 -26.13
CA ASN A 8 11.53 10.04 -24.89
C ASN A 8 10.00 9.88 -25.06
N THR A 9 9.43 8.81 -24.58
CA THR A 9 7.99 8.47 -24.74
C THR A 9 7.05 9.57 -24.23
N GLU A 10 7.44 10.35 -23.23
CA GLU A 10 6.67 11.52 -22.76
C GLU A 10 6.67 12.67 -23.79
N SER A 11 7.79 12.88 -24.47
CA SER A 11 7.90 13.87 -25.53
C SER A 11 7.06 13.48 -26.75
N TYR A 12 7.01 12.19 -27.11
CA TYR A 12 6.17 11.70 -28.19
C TYR A 12 4.67 11.87 -27.90
N ALA A 13 4.21 11.50 -26.70
CA ALA A 13 2.79 11.63 -26.32
C ALA A 13 2.35 13.10 -26.29
N SER A 14 3.19 13.99 -25.79
CA SER A 14 2.96 15.43 -25.77
C SER A 14 2.90 16.03 -27.19
N MET A 15 3.84 15.65 -28.06
CA MET A 15 3.88 16.09 -29.45
C MET A 15 2.70 15.53 -30.26
N ALA A 16 2.38 14.26 -30.11
CA ALA A 16 1.26 13.61 -30.79
C ALA A 16 -0.07 14.29 -30.42
N LYS A 17 -0.26 14.63 -29.15
CA LYS A 17 -1.43 15.38 -28.66
C LYS A 17 -1.48 16.79 -29.27
N ALA A 18 -0.37 17.49 -29.32
CA ALA A 18 -0.29 18.82 -29.92
C ALA A 18 -0.54 18.80 -31.43
N MET A 19 -0.24 17.69 -32.10
CA MET A 19 -0.48 17.46 -33.53
C MET A 19 -1.88 16.91 -33.84
N GLY A 20 -2.73 16.72 -32.82
CA GLY A 20 -4.10 16.19 -33.00
C GLY A 20 -4.14 14.72 -33.41
N LEU A 21 -3.03 14.01 -33.25
CA LEU A 21 -3.00 12.58 -33.50
C LEU A 21 -3.72 11.88 -32.33
N PRO A 22 -4.53 10.85 -32.61
CA PRO A 22 -5.08 10.02 -31.54
C PRO A 22 -3.89 9.37 -30.84
N VAL A 23 -3.48 9.94 -29.73
CA VAL A 23 -2.66 9.21 -28.77
C VAL A 23 -3.58 8.11 -28.31
N SER A 24 -3.40 6.92 -28.85
CA SER A 24 -3.99 5.73 -28.27
C SER A 24 -3.46 5.69 -26.85
N GLY A 25 -4.19 6.30 -25.93
CA GLY A 25 -4.09 6.04 -24.53
C GLY A 25 -4.49 4.58 -24.38
N GLY A 26 -3.61 3.68 -24.79
CA GLY A 26 -3.66 2.34 -24.31
C GLY A 26 -3.73 2.53 -22.81
N GLU A 27 -4.81 2.05 -22.18
CA GLU A 27 -4.83 1.90 -20.73
C GLU A 27 -3.47 1.30 -20.39
N ARG A 28 -2.56 2.12 -19.81
CA ARG A 28 -1.32 1.59 -19.27
C ARG A 28 -1.80 0.56 -18.28
N LYS A 29 -1.74 -0.71 -18.65
CA LYS A 29 -2.00 -1.80 -17.72
C LYS A 29 -1.05 -1.51 -16.58
N ILE A 30 -1.61 -1.02 -15.48
CA ILE A 30 -0.85 -0.82 -14.26
C ILE A 30 -0.30 -2.20 -13.97
N ASN A 31 1.01 -2.39 -14.10
CA ASN A 31 1.64 -3.66 -13.79
C ASN A 31 1.26 -3.97 -12.36
N VAL A 32 0.44 -4.98 -12.16
CA VAL A 32 -0.04 -5.31 -10.83
C VAL A 32 1.14 -5.88 -10.07
N LEU A 33 1.57 -5.17 -9.02
CA LEU A 33 2.66 -5.64 -8.17
C LEU A 33 2.22 -6.85 -7.34
N ASN A 34 3.15 -7.77 -7.15
CA ASN A 34 2.98 -8.85 -6.18
C ASN A 34 2.76 -8.27 -4.79
N ARG A 35 2.15 -9.04 -3.89
CA ARG A 35 1.80 -8.57 -2.56
C ARG A 35 2.45 -9.41 -1.48
N LEU A 36 3.06 -8.72 -0.52
CA LEU A 36 3.49 -9.32 0.74
C LEU A 36 2.35 -9.25 1.74
N LYS A 37 1.97 -10.41 2.27
CA LYS A 37 0.90 -10.55 3.26
C LYS A 37 1.31 -11.52 4.37
N MET A 38 0.51 -11.59 5.44
CA MET A 38 0.59 -12.64 6.45
C MET A 38 -0.57 -13.61 6.27
N GLN A 39 -0.29 -14.90 6.40
CA GLN A 39 -1.32 -15.94 6.43
C GLN A 39 -2.01 -15.92 7.80
N ASN A 40 -3.27 -15.50 7.86
CA ASN A 40 -3.99 -15.33 9.13
C ASN A 40 -4.72 -16.59 9.61
N LYS A 41 -4.96 -17.55 8.71
CA LYS A 41 -5.61 -18.83 9.05
C LYS A 41 -4.71 -19.98 8.60
N PRO A 42 -4.61 -21.07 9.36
CA PRO A 42 -3.87 -22.22 8.89
C PRO A 42 -4.53 -22.83 7.64
N ILE A 43 -3.75 -23.35 6.73
CA ILE A 43 -4.25 -24.16 5.64
C ILE A 43 -4.07 -25.61 6.05
N LEU A 44 -5.17 -26.34 6.10
CA LEU A 44 -5.20 -27.73 6.56
C LEU A 44 -5.13 -28.68 5.36
N GLY A 45 -4.35 -29.74 5.48
CA GLY A 45 -4.44 -30.94 4.66
C GLY A 45 -5.39 -31.98 5.29
N GLU A 46 -5.38 -33.18 4.78
CA GLU A 46 -6.23 -34.24 5.30
C GLU A 46 -5.86 -34.64 6.73
N GLU A 47 -4.57 -34.74 7.06
CA GLU A 47 -4.08 -35.20 8.36
C GLU A 47 -3.17 -34.20 9.08
N ASN A 48 -2.75 -33.10 8.41
CA ASN A 48 -1.76 -32.16 8.94
C ASN A 48 -2.08 -30.71 8.57
N VAL A 49 -1.34 -29.78 9.20
CA VAL A 49 -1.32 -28.38 8.83
C VAL A 49 -0.28 -28.18 7.73
N LEU A 50 -0.72 -27.84 6.52
CA LEU A 50 0.15 -27.55 5.38
C LEU A 50 0.82 -26.18 5.52
N VAL A 51 0.07 -25.15 5.85
CA VAL A 51 0.60 -23.82 6.08
C VAL A 51 0.13 -23.30 7.43
N LYS A 52 1.07 -22.93 8.29
CA LYS A 52 0.74 -22.38 9.61
C LYS A 52 0.21 -20.96 9.49
N ALA A 53 -0.73 -20.62 10.37
CA ALA A 53 -1.05 -19.22 10.59
C ALA A 53 0.21 -18.46 11.08
N GLY A 54 0.38 -17.22 10.64
CA GLY A 54 1.60 -16.46 10.92
C GLY A 54 2.72 -16.67 9.89
N SER A 55 2.54 -17.52 8.89
CA SER A 55 3.47 -17.63 7.76
C SER A 55 3.45 -16.37 6.89
N ILE A 56 4.59 -16.05 6.32
CA ILE A 56 4.74 -14.98 5.34
C ILE A 56 4.20 -15.50 4.01
N MET A 57 3.38 -14.71 3.33
CA MET A 57 2.77 -15.06 2.06
C MET A 57 3.17 -14.06 0.98
N LEU A 58 3.71 -14.57 -0.12
CA LEU A 58 3.85 -13.85 -1.38
C LEU A 58 2.65 -14.21 -2.26
N GLU A 59 1.81 -13.24 -2.55
CA GLU A 59 0.77 -13.35 -3.57
C GLU A 59 1.37 -12.84 -4.90
N LYS A 60 1.73 -13.78 -5.77
CA LYS A 60 2.17 -13.47 -7.13
C LYS A 60 0.94 -13.23 -8.00
N VAL A 61 0.80 -11.99 -8.44
CA VAL A 61 -0.37 -11.56 -9.22
C VAL A 61 -0.15 -11.86 -10.68
N GLY A 62 -1.15 -12.45 -11.34
CA GLY A 62 -1.17 -12.81 -12.75
C GLY A 62 -2.59 -13.14 -13.18
N ASP A 63 -2.76 -13.80 -14.33
CA ASP A 63 -4.07 -14.27 -14.80
C ASP A 63 -4.73 -15.19 -13.74
N VAL A 64 -3.90 -15.99 -13.09
CA VAL A 64 -4.25 -16.73 -11.86
C VAL A 64 -3.26 -16.31 -10.78
N ASN A 65 -3.77 -15.90 -9.63
CA ASN A 65 -2.92 -15.57 -8.48
C ASN A 65 -2.33 -16.86 -7.89
N VAL A 66 -1.00 -16.85 -7.71
CA VAL A 66 -0.26 -17.94 -7.08
C VAL A 66 0.24 -17.48 -5.72
N HIS A 67 0.04 -18.32 -4.71
CA HIS A 67 0.49 -18.02 -3.35
C HIS A 67 1.70 -18.90 -2.99
N TYR A 68 2.74 -18.26 -2.52
CA TYR A 68 3.91 -18.92 -1.93
C TYR A 68 3.99 -18.56 -0.45
N PHE A 69 4.37 -19.53 0.37
CA PHE A 69 4.44 -19.39 1.81
C PHE A 69 5.83 -19.69 2.31
N SER A 70 6.25 -18.98 3.33
CA SER A 70 7.51 -19.22 4.02
C SER A 70 7.39 -18.80 5.48
N THR A 71 8.21 -19.41 6.34
CA THR A 71 8.33 -18.99 7.74
C THR A 71 9.31 -17.84 7.89
N LYS A 72 10.14 -17.57 6.87
CA LYS A 72 11.15 -16.52 6.92
C LYS A 72 11.36 -15.88 5.57
N ALA A 73 11.61 -14.59 5.55
CA ALA A 73 11.89 -13.84 4.33
C ALA A 73 12.84 -12.68 4.60
N LYS A 74 13.49 -12.20 3.55
CA LYS A 74 14.21 -10.95 3.53
C LYS A 74 13.42 -9.95 2.71
N PHE A 75 13.19 -8.79 3.28
CA PHE A 75 12.50 -7.70 2.62
C PHE A 75 13.45 -6.50 2.54
N ARG A 76 13.76 -6.05 1.34
CA ARG A 76 14.56 -4.86 1.10
C ARG A 76 13.64 -3.71 0.72
N PRO A 77 13.38 -2.74 1.62
CA PRO A 77 12.46 -1.64 1.37
C PRO A 77 13.10 -0.58 0.46
N PHE A 78 12.34 -0.06 -0.50
CA PHE A 78 12.77 0.99 -1.42
C PHE A 78 12.04 2.30 -1.18
N LEU A 79 10.73 2.23 -0.98
CA LEU A 79 9.85 3.38 -0.95
C LEU A 79 8.75 3.16 0.07
N GLN A 80 8.38 4.19 0.82
CA GLN A 80 7.15 4.17 1.60
C GLN A 80 6.20 5.27 1.15
N ARG A 81 4.90 4.99 1.24
CA ARG A 81 3.80 5.93 1.03
C ARG A 81 2.73 5.70 2.07
N PHE A 82 1.83 6.65 2.17
CA PHE A 82 0.70 6.59 3.08
C PHE A 82 -0.58 6.80 2.30
N MET A 83 -1.65 6.15 2.75
CA MET A 83 -3.00 6.34 2.21
C MET A 83 -4.04 6.06 3.26
N TYR A 84 -5.26 6.48 2.99
CA TYR A 84 -6.43 6.07 3.74
C TYR A 84 -7.26 5.07 2.94
N LYS A 85 -7.94 4.18 3.67
CA LYS A 85 -8.93 3.26 3.13
C LYS A 85 -10.19 3.33 3.97
N ARG A 86 -11.33 3.28 3.28
CA ARG A 86 -12.64 3.12 3.91
C ARG A 86 -13.34 1.92 3.31
N TYR A 87 -13.90 1.07 4.16
CA TYR A 87 -14.73 -0.03 3.72
C TYR A 87 -16.20 0.39 3.72
N PHE A 88 -16.85 0.24 2.59
CA PHE A 88 -18.29 0.45 2.43
C PHE A 88 -19.00 -0.90 2.50
N GLN A 89 -19.69 -1.13 3.60
CA GLN A 89 -20.31 -2.42 3.90
C GLN A 89 -21.50 -2.73 2.99
N ASP A 90 -22.26 -1.72 2.60
CA ASP A 90 -23.42 -1.80 1.72
C ASP A 90 -23.09 -2.34 0.33
N ILE A 91 -21.97 -1.93 -0.24
CA ILE A 91 -21.51 -2.35 -1.57
C ILE A 91 -20.34 -3.34 -1.53
N ASN A 92 -19.89 -3.74 -0.32
CA ASN A 92 -18.78 -4.66 -0.10
C ASN A 92 -17.50 -4.26 -0.84
N LYS A 93 -17.15 -2.97 -0.81
CA LYS A 93 -15.98 -2.42 -1.50
C LYS A 93 -15.16 -1.50 -0.61
N TYR A 94 -13.87 -1.41 -0.93
CA TYR A 94 -12.97 -0.43 -0.35
C TYR A 94 -12.85 0.78 -1.26
N SER A 95 -12.97 1.97 -0.69
CA SER A 95 -12.43 3.19 -1.27
C SER A 95 -10.98 3.37 -0.82
N ASN A 96 -10.15 3.83 -1.72
CA ASN A 96 -8.74 4.08 -1.49
C ASN A 96 -8.41 5.51 -1.90
N THR A 97 -7.60 6.19 -1.09
CA THR A 97 -7.08 7.50 -1.49
C THR A 97 -5.85 7.38 -2.36
N ILE A 98 -5.41 8.49 -2.93
CA ILE A 98 -4.06 8.61 -3.47
C ILE A 98 -3.03 8.24 -2.41
N MET A 99 -1.85 7.81 -2.85
CA MET A 99 -0.69 7.55 -2.01
C MET A 99 0.18 8.80 -1.92
N ALA A 100 0.51 9.23 -0.72
CA ALA A 100 1.35 10.40 -0.45
C ALA A 100 2.57 10.05 0.41
N ASP A 101 3.53 10.94 0.45
CA ASP A 101 4.72 10.85 1.31
C ASP A 101 4.40 11.14 2.79
N ASN A 102 3.30 11.85 3.05
CA ASN A 102 2.77 12.12 4.39
C ASN A 102 1.23 12.17 4.38
N LEU A 103 0.61 12.23 5.55
CA LEU A 103 -0.84 12.28 5.73
C LEU A 103 -1.36 13.68 6.11
N ASN A 104 -0.53 14.71 6.00
CA ASN A 104 -0.90 16.09 6.36
C ASN A 104 -1.47 16.87 5.17
N ILE A 105 -1.71 16.22 4.06
CA ILE A 105 -2.32 16.77 2.85
C ILE A 105 -3.68 16.14 2.59
N ASP A 106 -4.48 16.80 1.79
CA ASP A 106 -5.75 16.28 1.33
C ASP A 106 -5.55 15.07 0.41
N LEU A 107 -6.13 13.94 0.78
CA LEU A 107 -6.03 12.69 0.03
C LEU A 107 -7.38 12.34 -0.60
N LYS A 108 -7.56 12.71 -1.84
CA LYS A 108 -8.75 12.38 -2.65
C LYS A 108 -8.90 10.87 -2.81
N ASP A 109 -10.14 10.38 -2.78
CA ASP A 109 -10.45 8.97 -2.91
C ASP A 109 -11.02 8.59 -4.30
N ASP A 110 -11.13 7.29 -4.58
CA ASP A 110 -11.62 6.77 -5.86
C ASP A 110 -13.16 6.71 -5.98
N PHE A 111 -13.90 7.14 -4.97
CA PHE A 111 -15.37 7.21 -4.97
C PHE A 111 -15.90 8.64 -5.01
N GLY A 112 -15.01 9.64 -4.93
CA GLY A 112 -15.41 11.05 -4.87
C GLY A 112 -16.28 11.37 -3.65
N THR A 113 -16.08 10.62 -2.53
CA THR A 113 -16.94 10.74 -1.36
C THR A 113 -16.47 11.81 -0.40
N PHE A 114 -15.18 11.89 -0.15
CA PHE A 114 -14.60 12.87 0.75
C PHE A 114 -13.08 12.94 0.59
N ASN A 115 -12.54 14.04 1.04
CA ASN A 115 -11.11 14.28 1.09
C ASN A 115 -10.60 13.84 2.47
N CYS A 116 -9.82 12.76 2.52
CA CYS A 116 -9.40 12.14 3.78
C CYS A 116 -8.13 12.77 4.38
N GLY A 117 -7.90 14.08 4.25
CA GLY A 117 -6.65 14.68 4.70
C GLY A 117 -6.26 14.36 6.14
N LYS A 118 -7.22 14.34 7.06
CA LYS A 118 -6.91 14.29 8.49
C LYS A 118 -7.83 13.41 9.35
N PRO A 119 -8.42 12.31 8.87
CA PRO A 119 -9.48 11.64 9.62
C PRO A 119 -9.02 10.74 10.74
N THR A 120 -7.72 10.45 10.89
CA THR A 120 -7.22 9.41 11.82
C THR A 120 -6.14 9.88 12.78
N GLY A 121 -5.89 11.19 12.91
CA GLY A 121 -5.04 11.77 13.96
C GLY A 121 -5.79 11.92 15.29
N PHE A 122 -5.11 12.49 16.27
CA PHE A 122 -5.78 12.98 17.49
C PHE A 122 -6.66 14.16 17.11
N ILE A 123 -7.95 14.07 17.37
CA ILE A 123 -8.94 15.11 17.10
C ILE A 123 -9.33 15.74 18.43
N LYS A 124 -8.94 17.01 18.60
CA LYS A 124 -9.40 17.81 19.72
C LYS A 124 -10.93 17.92 19.62
N ASP A 125 -11.61 17.74 20.72
CA ASP A 125 -13.07 17.81 20.77
C ASP A 125 -13.84 16.81 19.87
N PHE A 126 -13.27 15.61 19.63
CA PHE A 126 -13.92 14.55 18.87
C PHE A 126 -15.38 14.31 19.28
N GLN A 127 -15.68 14.47 20.58
CA GLN A 127 -17.03 14.27 21.11
C GLN A 127 -18.03 15.34 20.65
N ALA A 128 -17.56 16.53 20.28
CA ALA A 128 -18.40 17.62 19.77
C ALA A 128 -18.79 17.45 18.30
N LEU A 129 -18.13 16.55 17.58
CA LEU A 129 -18.43 16.30 16.16
C LEU A 129 -19.81 15.65 15.97
N PRO A 130 -20.51 15.92 14.85
CA PRO A 130 -21.72 15.22 14.48
C PRO A 130 -21.50 13.70 14.39
N GLU A 131 -22.49 12.88 14.72
CA GLU A 131 -22.37 11.42 14.71
C GLU A 131 -22.08 10.87 13.28
N SER A 132 -22.58 11.51 12.24
CA SER A 132 -22.26 11.16 10.84
C SER A 132 -20.75 11.28 10.56
N VAL A 133 -20.13 12.37 11.00
CA VAL A 133 -18.68 12.62 10.85
C VAL A 133 -17.89 11.63 11.69
N LYS A 134 -18.28 11.39 12.95
CA LYS A 134 -17.64 10.40 13.83
C LYS A 134 -17.65 9.00 13.22
N SER A 135 -18.77 8.60 12.61
CA SER A 135 -18.90 7.31 11.94
C SER A 135 -17.90 7.18 10.79
N VAL A 136 -17.83 8.17 9.92
CA VAL A 136 -16.87 8.19 8.79
C VAL A 136 -15.44 8.11 9.30
N ILE A 137 -15.07 8.91 10.32
CA ILE A 137 -13.73 8.90 10.92
C ILE A 137 -13.37 7.50 11.46
N LYS A 138 -14.32 6.83 12.11
CA LYS A 138 -14.10 5.47 12.64
C LYS A 138 -13.88 4.42 11.54
N ASP A 139 -14.49 4.60 10.38
CA ASP A 139 -14.40 3.66 9.26
C ASP A 139 -13.15 3.87 8.42
N VAL A 140 -12.63 5.09 8.38
CA VAL A 140 -11.41 5.41 7.65
C VAL A 140 -10.19 4.89 8.40
N LYS A 141 -9.37 4.09 7.72
CA LYS A 141 -8.16 3.48 8.30
C LYS A 141 -6.92 3.96 7.57
N ARG A 142 -5.96 4.37 8.34
CA ARG A 142 -4.62 4.75 7.87
C ARG A 142 -3.80 3.52 7.50
N HIS A 143 -3.15 3.56 6.36
CA HIS A 143 -2.26 2.52 5.87
C HIS A 143 -0.89 3.09 5.53
N ARG A 144 0.16 2.36 5.89
CA ARG A 144 1.51 2.55 5.39
C ARG A 144 1.71 1.54 4.28
N VAL A 145 2.18 1.99 3.14
CA VAL A 145 2.46 1.16 1.98
C VAL A 145 3.97 1.19 1.75
N VAL A 146 4.59 0.04 1.82
CA VAL A 146 6.03 -0.10 1.59
C VAL A 146 6.25 -0.91 0.33
N PHE A 147 7.02 -0.36 -0.58
CA PHE A 147 7.47 -1.02 -1.80
C PHE A 147 8.87 -1.54 -1.58
N GLY A 148 9.14 -2.74 -2.05
CA GLY A 148 10.45 -3.34 -1.89
C GLY A 148 10.58 -4.64 -2.66
N THR A 149 11.72 -5.30 -2.51
CA THR A 149 11.94 -6.66 -3.03
C THR A 149 11.83 -7.66 -1.89
N LEU A 150 11.20 -8.80 -2.15
CA LEU A 150 10.97 -9.88 -1.20
C LEU A 150 11.63 -11.17 -1.70
N GLU A 151 12.51 -11.73 -0.87
CA GLU A 151 13.13 -13.03 -1.03
C GLU A 151 12.59 -13.96 0.07
N LEU A 152 11.91 -15.04 -0.33
CA LEU A 152 11.38 -16.04 0.60
C LEU A 152 12.44 -17.12 0.85
N GLU A 153 12.62 -17.51 2.12
CA GLU A 153 13.48 -18.64 2.47
C GLU A 153 12.67 -19.95 2.35
N LYS A 154 13.13 -20.88 1.51
CA LYS A 154 12.47 -22.17 1.27
C LYS A 154 10.96 -22.05 1.01
N PRO A 155 10.56 -21.26 0.01
CA PRO A 155 9.15 -21.06 -0.29
C PRO A 155 8.46 -22.35 -0.71
N VAL A 156 7.21 -22.52 -0.26
CA VAL A 156 6.33 -23.61 -0.66
C VAL A 156 5.07 -23.05 -1.31
N LYS A 157 4.58 -23.73 -2.33
CA LYS A 157 3.23 -23.53 -2.88
C LYS A 157 2.40 -24.78 -2.69
N LEU A 158 1.09 -24.64 -2.71
CA LEU A 158 0.17 -25.78 -2.63
C LEU A 158 -0.31 -26.15 -4.03
N ILE A 159 -0.09 -27.42 -4.41
CA ILE A 159 -0.59 -28.02 -5.65
C ILE A 159 -1.34 -29.28 -5.24
N ASP A 160 -2.62 -29.37 -5.59
CA ASP A 160 -3.49 -30.52 -5.28
C ASP A 160 -3.44 -30.93 -3.79
N GLY A 161 -3.44 -29.93 -2.89
CA GLY A 161 -3.40 -30.17 -1.45
C GLY A 161 -2.06 -30.66 -0.90
N LYS A 162 -0.97 -30.55 -1.67
CA LYS A 162 0.39 -30.93 -1.25
C LYS A 162 1.34 -29.73 -1.30
N GLU A 163 2.29 -29.71 -0.38
CA GLU A 163 3.37 -28.73 -0.37
C GLU A 163 4.40 -29.07 -1.45
N VAL A 164 4.69 -28.10 -2.30
CA VAL A 164 5.75 -28.19 -3.29
C VAL A 164 6.72 -27.05 -3.04
N GLN A 165 7.95 -27.37 -2.69
CA GLN A 165 9.03 -26.39 -2.54
C GLN A 165 9.50 -25.96 -3.93
N GLU A 166 9.76 -24.64 -4.07
CA GLU A 166 10.26 -24.05 -5.31
C GLU A 166 11.27 -22.95 -4.96
N ASP A 167 12.44 -22.96 -5.60
CA ASP A 167 13.40 -21.89 -5.44
C ASP A 167 12.94 -20.68 -6.26
N LEU A 168 12.83 -19.54 -5.61
CA LEU A 168 12.32 -18.31 -6.21
C LEU A 168 13.37 -17.19 -6.13
N PRO A 169 13.49 -16.36 -7.18
CA PRO A 169 14.24 -15.12 -7.09
C PRO A 169 13.50 -14.13 -6.17
N ALA A 170 14.19 -13.05 -5.81
CA ALA A 170 13.54 -11.92 -5.18
C ALA A 170 12.52 -11.26 -6.12
N PHE A 171 11.35 -10.89 -5.60
CA PHE A 171 10.27 -10.24 -6.37
C PHE A 171 10.00 -8.82 -5.89
N PRO A 172 9.74 -7.88 -6.81
CA PRO A 172 9.15 -6.60 -6.44
C PRO A 172 7.75 -6.83 -5.88
N VAL A 173 7.52 -6.26 -4.69
CA VAL A 173 6.26 -6.42 -3.95
C VAL A 173 5.79 -5.10 -3.35
N ILE A 174 4.50 -5.04 -3.09
CA ILE A 174 3.85 -4.04 -2.25
C ILE A 174 3.43 -4.68 -0.92
N TRP A 175 3.80 -4.02 0.17
CA TRP A 175 3.42 -4.41 1.52
C TRP A 175 2.52 -3.35 2.13
N GLU A 176 1.24 -3.67 2.24
CA GLU A 176 0.26 -2.78 2.82
C GLU A 176 0.06 -3.07 4.31
N ILE A 177 0.35 -2.11 5.15
CA ILE A 177 0.39 -2.22 6.61
C ILE A 177 -0.68 -1.32 7.22
N LYS A 178 -1.68 -1.92 7.84
CA LYS A 178 -2.76 -1.22 8.54
C LYS A 178 -2.27 -0.64 9.87
N ALA A 179 -2.81 0.51 10.28
CA ALA A 179 -2.36 1.26 11.46
C ALA A 179 -2.34 0.49 12.79
N ASN A 180 -3.20 -0.52 12.94
CA ASN A 180 -3.28 -1.33 14.15
C ASN A 180 -2.42 -2.61 14.14
N SER A 181 -1.54 -2.77 13.15
CA SER A 181 -0.64 -3.90 13.01
C SER A 181 0.79 -3.54 13.44
N ILE A 182 1.76 -3.84 12.59
CA ILE A 182 3.18 -3.48 12.77
C ILE A 182 3.50 -2.07 12.23
N TYR A 183 2.50 -1.23 12.06
CA TYR A 183 2.63 0.11 11.48
C TYR A 183 3.67 0.95 12.20
N LYS A 184 3.67 0.91 13.55
CA LYS A 184 4.65 1.62 14.38
C LYS A 184 6.02 0.97 14.26
N ASP A 185 6.12 -0.34 14.35
CA ASP A 185 7.40 -1.07 14.31
C ASP A 185 8.16 -0.77 13.01
N VAL A 186 7.48 -0.80 11.87
CA VAL A 186 8.04 -0.40 10.58
C VAL A 186 8.37 1.10 10.55
N GLY A 187 7.52 1.95 11.15
CA GLY A 187 7.79 3.39 11.29
C GLY A 187 9.08 3.68 12.04
N ASP A 188 9.32 2.98 13.13
CA ASP A 188 10.52 3.12 13.95
C ASP A 188 11.79 2.71 13.17
N ILE A 189 11.69 1.66 12.34
CA ILE A 189 12.78 1.25 11.43
C ILE A 189 13.10 2.37 10.43
N PHE A 190 12.11 2.92 9.74
CA PHE A 190 12.31 4.01 8.79
C PHE A 190 12.84 5.28 9.46
N SER A 191 12.33 5.63 10.64
CA SER A 191 12.82 6.75 11.45
C SER A 191 14.29 6.55 11.85
N LYS A 192 14.70 5.31 12.14
CA LYS A 192 16.09 4.99 12.45
C LYS A 192 16.99 5.12 11.22
N PHE A 193 16.55 4.68 10.02
CA PHE A 193 17.28 4.92 8.78
C PHE A 193 17.50 6.42 8.55
N SER A 194 16.46 7.23 8.70
CA SER A 194 16.57 8.68 8.56
C SER A 194 17.56 9.31 9.53
N ARG A 195 17.53 8.93 10.82
CA ARG A 195 18.47 9.42 11.83
C ARG A 195 19.93 9.00 11.56
N MET A 196 20.13 7.90 10.85
CA MET A 196 21.44 7.41 10.44
C MET A 196 21.86 7.98 9.07
N GLU A 197 21.05 8.84 8.45
CA GLU A 197 21.26 9.37 7.10
C GLU A 197 21.44 8.26 6.06
N ARG A 198 20.61 7.22 6.16
CA ARG A 198 20.67 6.06 5.27
C ARG A 198 19.37 5.91 4.50
N LEU A 199 19.49 5.48 3.25
CA LEU A 199 18.35 5.13 2.43
C LEU A 199 17.81 3.75 2.84
N PRO A 200 16.49 3.54 2.84
CA PRO A 200 15.90 2.25 3.23
C PRO A 200 16.46 1.07 2.43
N LEU A 201 16.68 1.24 1.12
CA LEU A 201 17.20 0.19 0.23
C LEU A 201 18.66 -0.23 0.54
N GLN A 202 19.33 0.46 1.44
CA GLN A 202 20.67 0.06 1.93
C GLN A 202 20.62 -0.98 3.06
N HIS A 203 19.43 -1.44 3.43
CA HIS A 203 19.23 -2.41 4.50
C HIS A 203 18.17 -3.45 4.12
N GLU A 204 18.34 -4.65 4.67
CA GLU A 204 17.32 -5.69 4.62
C GLU A 204 16.61 -5.79 5.97
N ILE A 205 15.31 -6.00 5.91
CA ILE A 205 14.47 -6.35 7.05
C ILE A 205 14.22 -7.85 6.98
N VAL A 206 14.77 -8.61 7.93
CA VAL A 206 14.45 -10.02 8.06
C VAL A 206 13.08 -10.13 8.72
N LEU A 207 12.18 -10.80 8.03
CA LEU A 207 10.83 -11.11 8.49
C LEU A 207 10.84 -12.56 8.98
N ASP A 208 10.54 -12.78 10.24
CA ASP A 208 10.25 -14.12 10.77
C ASP A 208 8.75 -14.25 10.98
N GLY A 209 8.15 -15.30 10.41
CA GLY A 209 6.79 -15.71 10.70
C GLY A 209 6.65 -15.98 12.21
N SER A 210 5.56 -15.55 12.81
CA SER A 210 5.42 -15.57 14.26
C SER A 210 4.02 -15.97 14.67
N GLU A 211 3.91 -16.52 15.87
CA GLU A 211 2.62 -16.82 16.51
C GLU A 211 2.02 -15.58 17.20
N VAL A 212 2.71 -14.44 17.15
CA VAL A 212 2.22 -13.18 17.72
C VAL A 212 1.11 -12.62 16.84
N TYR A 213 -0.02 -12.37 17.44
CA TYR A 213 -1.19 -11.82 16.76
C TYR A 213 -1.87 -10.74 17.60
N PHE A 214 -2.70 -9.94 16.97
CA PHE A 214 -3.70 -9.11 17.64
C PHE A 214 -5.10 -9.59 17.22
N THR A 215 -6.05 -9.41 18.12
CA THR A 215 -7.44 -9.79 17.87
C THR A 215 -8.25 -8.55 17.48
N SER A 216 -9.00 -8.63 16.38
CA SER A 216 -9.93 -7.56 15.99
C SER A 216 -11.13 -7.48 16.95
N ALA A 217 -11.91 -6.41 16.83
CA ALA A 217 -13.17 -6.28 17.55
C ALA A 217 -14.18 -7.41 17.23
N THR A 218 -14.04 -8.04 16.06
CA THR A 218 -14.85 -9.18 15.63
C THR A 218 -14.30 -10.54 16.06
N GLY A 219 -13.22 -10.58 16.85
CA GLY A 219 -12.59 -11.80 17.33
C GLY A 219 -11.61 -12.48 16.36
N GLU A 220 -11.39 -11.91 15.15
CA GLU A 220 -10.44 -12.47 14.20
C GLU A 220 -8.99 -12.19 14.63
N LYS A 221 -8.12 -13.19 14.44
CA LYS A 221 -6.69 -13.10 14.71
C LYS A 221 -5.93 -12.63 13.47
N TYR A 222 -5.10 -11.61 13.67
CA TYR A 222 -4.20 -11.08 12.64
C TYR A 222 -2.76 -11.24 13.11
N TYR A 223 -2.00 -12.05 12.41
CA TYR A 223 -0.63 -12.37 12.76
C TYR A 223 0.34 -11.27 12.32
N LYS A 224 1.41 -11.10 13.08
CA LYS A 224 2.47 -10.12 12.83
C LYS A 224 3.78 -10.85 12.61
N PRO A 225 4.60 -10.47 11.62
CA PRO A 225 5.97 -10.96 11.55
C PRO A 225 6.82 -10.30 12.66
N THR A 226 7.85 -11.00 13.10
CA THR A 226 8.93 -10.38 13.84
C THR A 226 9.89 -9.72 12.86
N LEU A 227 10.33 -8.49 13.16
CA LEU A 227 11.19 -7.68 12.30
C LEU A 227 12.60 -7.58 12.90
N LYS A 228 13.62 -7.90 12.11
CA LYS A 228 15.02 -7.73 12.49
C LYS A 228 15.76 -6.99 11.39
N VAL A 229 16.57 -6.00 11.76
CA VAL A 229 17.37 -5.20 10.83
C VAL A 229 18.82 -5.18 11.31
N ASP A 230 19.73 -5.52 10.42
CA ASP A 230 21.16 -5.25 10.65
C ASP A 230 21.47 -3.81 10.23
N TYR A 231 21.70 -2.97 11.23
CA TYR A 231 22.08 -1.58 11.03
C TYR A 231 23.58 -1.37 10.87
N THR A 232 24.41 -2.39 11.08
CA THR A 232 25.88 -2.28 10.97
C THR A 232 26.31 -2.38 9.52
N ASN A 233 25.75 -3.32 8.79
CA ASN A 233 26.06 -3.53 7.39
C ASN A 233 25.18 -2.65 6.49
N LYS A 234 25.82 -2.06 5.49
CA LYS A 234 25.18 -1.21 4.49
C LYS A 234 25.35 -1.85 3.14
N LEU A 235 24.23 -2.13 2.48
CA LEU A 235 24.21 -2.65 1.12
C LEU A 235 24.58 -1.54 0.12
N GLU A 236 25.31 -1.91 -0.91
CA GLU A 236 25.54 -1.03 -2.04
C GLU A 236 24.27 -0.89 -2.88
N ILE A 237 24.15 0.27 -3.53
CA ILE A 237 23.05 0.56 -4.41
C ILE A 237 23.52 0.34 -5.85
N SER A 238 22.90 -0.59 -6.55
CA SER A 238 23.19 -0.93 -7.93
C SER A 238 22.36 -0.11 -8.93
N GLU A 239 22.71 -0.16 -10.20
CA GLU A 239 21.89 0.41 -11.30
C GLU A 239 20.51 -0.27 -11.38
N GLU A 240 20.44 -1.57 -11.11
CA GLU A 240 19.16 -2.30 -11.05
C GLU A 240 18.27 -1.81 -9.91
N ASP A 241 18.85 -1.45 -8.76
CA ASP A 241 18.12 -0.83 -7.66
C ASP A 241 17.54 0.53 -8.07
N HIS A 242 18.28 1.36 -8.79
CA HIS A 242 17.77 2.62 -9.32
C HIS A 242 16.60 2.42 -10.27
N LYS A 243 16.71 1.41 -11.16
CA LYS A 243 15.63 1.05 -12.07
C LYS A 243 14.39 0.59 -11.30
N THR A 244 14.55 -0.34 -10.36
CA THR A 244 13.47 -0.86 -9.52
C THR A 244 12.79 0.25 -8.71
N PHE A 245 13.55 1.21 -8.19
CA PHE A 245 13.01 2.38 -7.51
C PHE A 245 12.18 3.26 -8.46
N GLY A 246 12.68 3.49 -9.69
CA GLY A 246 11.94 4.19 -10.74
C GLY A 246 10.61 3.50 -11.07
N ASP A 247 10.62 2.18 -11.24
CA ASP A 247 9.42 1.38 -11.53
C ASP A 247 8.37 1.51 -10.41
N PHE A 248 8.79 1.56 -9.13
CA PHE A 248 7.88 1.80 -8.00
C PHE A 248 7.29 3.23 -8.01
N LEU A 249 8.08 4.24 -8.34
CA LEU A 249 7.58 5.62 -8.46
C LEU A 249 6.56 5.74 -9.60
N ASP A 250 6.82 5.12 -10.75
CA ASP A 250 5.91 5.09 -11.88
C ASP A 250 4.61 4.37 -11.53
N TRP A 251 4.70 3.29 -10.76
CA TRP A 251 3.52 2.59 -10.27
C TRP A 251 2.67 3.47 -9.34
N VAL A 252 3.30 4.17 -8.38
CA VAL A 252 2.60 5.10 -7.48
C VAL A 252 1.94 6.22 -8.27
N LYS A 253 2.64 6.80 -9.25
CA LYS A 253 2.09 7.83 -10.12
C LYS A 253 0.87 7.33 -10.89
N ALA A 254 0.97 6.17 -11.54
CA ALA A 254 -0.12 5.58 -12.29
C ALA A 254 -1.34 5.24 -11.40
N HIS A 255 -1.08 4.76 -10.17
CA HIS A 255 -2.13 4.54 -9.18
C HIS A 255 -2.84 5.85 -8.81
N ASN A 256 -2.08 6.89 -8.48
CA ASN A 256 -2.63 8.20 -8.10
C ASN A 256 -3.41 8.85 -9.25
N ASP A 257 -2.88 8.80 -10.48
CA ASP A 257 -3.57 9.33 -11.66
C ASP A 257 -4.92 8.63 -11.89
N ASN A 258 -4.98 7.31 -11.66
CA ASN A 258 -6.22 6.55 -11.75
C ASN A 258 -7.24 6.95 -10.67
N ILE A 259 -6.78 7.16 -9.42
CA ILE A 259 -7.63 7.63 -8.32
C ILE A 259 -8.18 9.02 -8.61
N LEU A 260 -7.32 9.95 -9.04
CA LEU A 260 -7.71 11.33 -9.33
C LEU A 260 -8.73 11.39 -10.49
N ARG A 261 -8.53 10.60 -11.55
CA ARG A 261 -9.50 10.49 -12.64
C ARG A 261 -10.86 10.01 -12.12
N LYS A 262 -10.89 8.96 -11.31
CA LYS A 262 -12.14 8.46 -10.72
C LYS A 262 -12.80 9.48 -9.79
N TRP A 263 -11.99 10.24 -9.04
CA TRP A 263 -12.47 11.35 -8.23
C TRP A 263 -13.20 12.38 -9.09
N ASP A 264 -12.53 12.86 -10.16
CA ASP A 264 -13.10 13.88 -11.05
C ASP A 264 -14.38 13.38 -11.74
N ASP A 265 -14.39 12.13 -12.22
CA ASP A 265 -15.58 11.49 -12.83
C ASP A 265 -16.74 11.40 -11.82
N SER A 266 -16.44 11.02 -10.57
CA SER A 266 -17.47 10.86 -9.53
C SER A 266 -18.01 12.20 -9.04
N VAL A 267 -17.17 13.23 -8.95
CA VAL A 267 -17.60 14.58 -8.58
C VAL A 267 -18.45 15.19 -9.68
N ALA A 268 -18.08 15.01 -10.96
CA ALA A 268 -18.86 15.49 -12.08
C ALA A 268 -20.28 14.86 -12.11
N GLN A 269 -20.38 13.56 -11.84
CA GLN A 269 -21.68 12.86 -11.76
C GLN A 269 -22.53 13.32 -10.58
N LYS A 270 -21.91 13.66 -9.44
CA LYS A 270 -22.60 14.11 -8.23
C LYS A 270 -23.05 15.56 -8.29
N GLN A 271 -22.44 16.41 -9.09
CA GLN A 271 -22.89 17.80 -9.28
C GLN A 271 -24.33 17.87 -9.84
N ASP A 272 -24.80 16.80 -10.46
CA ASP A 272 -26.20 16.68 -10.90
C ASP A 272 -27.16 16.13 -9.82
N GLU A 273 -26.65 15.55 -8.70
CA GLU A 273 -27.45 14.82 -7.70
C GLU A 273 -27.24 15.21 -6.23
N VAL A 274 -26.29 16.11 -5.89
CA VAL A 274 -25.83 16.31 -4.50
C VAL A 274 -26.80 17.13 -3.66
N SER A 275 -27.18 16.58 -2.51
CA SER A 275 -27.85 17.31 -1.43
C SER A 275 -26.86 18.23 -0.68
N GLU A 276 -27.31 19.45 -0.32
CA GLU A 276 -26.54 20.43 0.45
C GLU A 276 -25.98 19.86 1.80
N ASP A 277 -26.60 18.81 2.34
CA ASP A 277 -26.20 18.18 3.59
C ASP A 277 -24.93 17.33 3.46
N GLU A 278 -24.68 16.70 2.31
CA GLU A 278 -23.43 15.95 2.07
C GLU A 278 -22.25 16.88 1.86
N ILE A 279 -22.44 18.02 1.20
CA ILE A 279 -21.41 19.06 1.03
C ILE A 279 -21.01 19.62 2.40
N LYS A 280 -21.97 19.93 3.26
CA LYS A 280 -21.69 20.41 4.64
C LYS A 280 -20.95 19.36 5.49
N THR A 281 -21.23 18.08 5.29
CA THR A 281 -20.52 17.00 6.00
C THR A 281 -19.06 16.92 5.56
N VAL A 282 -18.76 17.10 4.27
CA VAL A 282 -17.40 17.12 3.74
C VAL A 282 -16.65 18.36 4.20
N GLU A 283 -17.26 19.54 4.16
CA GLU A 283 -16.66 20.78 4.63
C GLU A 283 -16.32 20.73 6.14
N GLN A 284 -17.22 20.20 6.96
CA GLN A 284 -16.97 20.01 8.40
C GLN A 284 -15.83 19.01 8.68
N PHE A 285 -15.56 18.09 7.74
CA PHE A 285 -14.47 17.13 7.84
C PHE A 285 -13.10 17.76 7.57
N ILE A 286 -13.06 18.76 6.70
CA ILE A 286 -11.85 19.50 6.34
C ILE A 286 -11.43 20.43 7.49
N ASP A 287 -12.38 20.98 8.22
CA ASP A 287 -12.17 21.96 9.29
C ASP A 287 -11.79 21.35 10.66
N VAL A 288 -11.66 20.03 10.75
CA VAL A 288 -11.24 19.36 11.99
C VAL A 288 -9.75 19.60 12.25
N GLU A 289 -9.44 20.45 13.23
CA GLU A 289 -8.07 20.64 13.70
C GLU A 289 -7.51 19.37 14.34
N LEU A 290 -6.35 18.91 13.85
CA LEU A 290 -5.58 17.83 14.45
C LEU A 290 -4.46 18.40 15.31
N GLU A 291 -4.29 17.85 16.49
CA GLU A 291 -3.05 18.06 17.25
C GLU A 291 -1.91 17.27 16.59
N ASP A 292 -0.78 17.94 16.44
CA ASP A 292 0.43 17.37 15.87
C ASP A 292 1.03 16.34 16.83
N ASP A 293 1.02 15.05 16.43
CA ASP A 293 1.60 13.91 17.19
C ASP A 293 3.13 14.01 17.34
N SER A 294 3.76 15.12 16.94
CA SER A 294 5.21 15.30 16.96
C SER A 294 5.78 15.65 18.36
N LYS A 295 4.94 15.70 19.40
CA LYS A 295 5.33 16.06 20.78
C LYS A 295 5.15 14.92 21.80
N SER A 296 5.44 13.69 21.42
CA SER A 296 5.55 12.59 22.40
C SER A 296 6.78 11.76 22.15
#